data_debb028ab450fc46718e8bc1fab9c582
#
_entry.id   debb028ab450fc46718e8bc1fab9c582
#
_cell.length_a   1.000
_cell.length_b   1.000
_cell.length_c   1.000
_cell.angle_alpha   90.00
_cell.angle_beta   90.00
_cell.angle_gamma   90.00
#
_symmetry.space_group_name_H-M   'P 1'
#
loop_
_entity.id
_entity.type
_entity.pdbx_description
1 polymer ?
#
loop_
_entity_poly.entity_id
_entity_poly.type
_entity_poly.pdbx_seq_one_letter_code
_entity_poly.pdbx_strand_id
1 'polypeptide(L)'
;MAAVLAVLGVAVVLYALARDDRDAEAAAKGKPPVVLLMFDEFPTDLLLSPDGRIDAGRYPAFADLARSGYWFPNATTTFDSTTKAIPQILDGRFPRKGVPANYVGHPQSLYDVFGRRGYEIRRVEAATSICPPRWCPGARRGRPAILTQLQEGRRERLARFLGSIRPTGEPTFWVGHILLPHGPYMFLPSGRQTRASWADPIPGMNSTPGFYSDYLALHAQQRLQLQLGFVDRELGRLFARMRREGTYDRSLIVVTADHGISSESGVATRRSTDMRNIDELAPVPLFVKAPRQRRGRTLPWYVRTTDVAPTIADLVNARLPYRADGRSAFSAAVRARRGGMVIRRDFRGRLRISARELERRRGALLRTRLRRFGHGDWDSLYTGIGPSRELIGRQVAELPRAAEGNGALRAEIADAAALRAVERDSLVRPTQIAGTIAGGGANDTRPIAVAVNGTIEATGFTFHLRLPKAQRPRTGESFAVMVPERSIRPGRNRVEIFEIVGGNLLRLLGSS
;
A
#
# COMPACT_ATOMS: atom_id res chain seq x y z
N MET A 1 36.00 15.59 -32.67
CA MET A 1 34.54 15.60 -32.91
C MET A 1 33.71 14.95 -31.76
N ALA A 2 34.08 13.78 -31.30
CA ALA A 2 33.30 13.11 -30.22
C ALA A 2 33.22 13.89 -28.89
N ALA A 3 34.31 14.52 -28.46
CA ALA A 3 34.35 15.31 -27.21
C ALA A 3 33.50 16.61 -27.30
N VAL A 4 33.41 17.24 -28.44
CA VAL A 4 32.57 18.44 -28.64
C VAL A 4 31.08 18.09 -28.64
N LEU A 5 30.72 16.94 -29.21
CA LEU A 5 29.33 16.44 -29.17
C LEU A 5 28.89 16.03 -27.76
N ALA A 6 29.79 15.47 -26.94
CA ALA A 6 29.51 15.14 -25.56
C ALA A 6 29.29 16.40 -24.67
N VAL A 7 30.11 17.44 -24.88
CA VAL A 7 29.96 18.72 -24.15
C VAL A 7 28.70 19.46 -24.58
N LEU A 8 28.35 19.45 -25.86
CA LEU A 8 27.09 20.02 -26.36
C LEU A 8 25.86 19.22 -25.82
N GLY A 9 25.95 17.90 -25.77
CA GLY A 9 24.90 17.07 -25.18
C GLY A 9 24.67 17.36 -23.70
N VAL A 10 25.73 17.50 -22.91
CA VAL A 10 25.66 17.87 -21.50
C VAL A 10 25.14 19.31 -21.32
N ALA A 11 25.56 20.24 -22.14
CA ALA A 11 25.07 21.62 -22.08
C ALA A 11 23.57 21.73 -22.43
N VAL A 12 23.10 21.00 -23.46
CA VAL A 12 21.69 20.96 -23.85
C VAL A 12 20.85 20.32 -22.74
N VAL A 13 21.33 19.23 -22.10
CA VAL A 13 20.66 18.61 -20.95
C VAL A 13 20.62 19.56 -19.76
N LEU A 14 21.72 20.23 -19.44
CA LEU A 14 21.76 21.22 -18.35
C LEU A 14 20.89 22.43 -18.63
N TYR A 15 20.82 22.90 -19.88
CA TYR A 15 19.96 24.02 -20.31
C TYR A 15 18.46 23.61 -20.24
N ALA A 16 18.11 22.40 -20.68
CA ALA A 16 16.76 21.88 -20.58
C ALA A 16 16.33 21.67 -19.10
N LEU A 17 17.27 21.23 -18.24
CA LEU A 17 17.07 21.08 -16.81
C LEU A 17 16.84 22.43 -16.12
N ALA A 18 17.65 23.44 -16.49
CA ALA A 18 17.53 24.80 -15.94
C ALA A 18 16.26 25.52 -16.43
N ARG A 19 15.72 25.16 -17.59
CA ARG A 19 14.48 25.73 -18.12
C ARG A 19 13.25 25.13 -17.45
N ASP A 20 13.23 23.82 -17.20
CA ASP A 20 12.17 23.14 -16.43
C ASP A 20 12.13 23.65 -14.98
N ASP A 21 13.31 23.92 -14.36
CA ASP A 21 13.39 24.50 -13.02
C ASP A 21 12.88 25.97 -12.99
N ARG A 22 13.13 26.76 -14.04
CA ARG A 22 12.60 28.14 -14.18
C ARG A 22 11.10 28.18 -14.44
N ASP A 23 10.56 27.24 -15.21
CA ASP A 23 9.12 27.15 -15.46
C ASP A 23 8.37 26.69 -14.20
N ALA A 24 8.95 25.82 -13.38
CA ALA A 24 8.44 25.47 -12.07
C ALA A 24 8.51 26.65 -11.08
N GLU A 25 9.59 27.43 -11.10
CA GLU A 25 9.78 28.62 -10.27
C GLU A 25 8.84 29.78 -10.66
N ALA A 26 8.60 29.99 -11.97
CA ALA A 26 7.62 30.96 -12.47
C ALA A 26 6.16 30.60 -12.11
N ALA A 27 5.86 29.30 -12.00
CA ALA A 27 4.55 28.81 -11.57
C ALA A 27 4.30 29.02 -10.07
N ALA A 28 5.35 29.12 -9.26
CA ALA A 28 5.28 29.36 -7.82
C ALA A 28 4.90 30.82 -7.45
N LYS A 29 4.86 31.74 -8.41
CA LYS A 29 4.44 33.14 -8.16
C LYS A 29 2.95 33.29 -7.84
N GLY A 30 2.11 32.31 -8.16
CA GLY A 30 0.70 32.25 -7.75
C GLY A 30 0.50 31.42 -6.46
N LYS A 31 -0.76 31.21 -6.10
CA LYS A 31 -1.17 30.28 -5.04
C LYS A 31 -1.71 28.99 -5.71
N PRO A 32 -0.85 28.03 -6.10
CA PRO A 32 -1.33 26.83 -6.78
C PRO A 32 -2.20 25.99 -5.86
N PRO A 33 -3.20 25.25 -6.36
CA PRO A 33 -3.87 24.22 -5.59
C PRO A 33 -2.87 23.17 -5.10
N VAL A 34 -2.99 22.69 -3.86
CA VAL A 34 -2.07 21.73 -3.26
C VAL A 34 -2.82 20.49 -2.81
N VAL A 35 -2.36 19.32 -3.26
CA VAL A 35 -2.93 18.02 -2.90
C VAL A 35 -1.82 17.18 -2.24
N LEU A 36 -2.00 16.85 -0.95
CA LEU A 36 -1.14 15.96 -0.20
C LEU A 36 -1.90 14.68 0.15
N LEU A 37 -1.50 13.56 -0.43
CA LEU A 37 -2.06 12.24 -0.16
C LEU A 37 -1.03 11.41 0.62
N MET A 38 -1.40 11.01 1.83
CA MET A 38 -0.60 10.16 2.70
C MET A 38 -1.31 8.82 2.89
N PHE A 39 -0.70 7.75 2.41
CA PHE A 39 -1.21 6.39 2.54
C PHE A 39 -0.66 5.72 3.80
N ASP A 40 -1.30 4.64 4.24
CA ASP A 40 -0.97 3.91 5.47
C ASP A 40 -0.47 2.50 5.13
N GLU A 41 0.68 2.10 5.70
CA GLU A 41 1.32 0.80 5.48
C GLU A 41 1.66 0.51 4.00
N PHE A 42 2.34 1.43 3.33
CA PHE A 42 2.65 1.30 1.91
C PHE A 42 4.16 1.26 1.62
N PRO A 43 4.77 0.07 1.48
CA PRO A 43 6.17 -0.08 1.08
C PRO A 43 6.38 0.25 -0.40
N THR A 44 7.45 0.99 -0.73
CA THR A 44 7.79 1.39 -2.10
C THR A 44 8.01 0.21 -3.04
N ASP A 45 8.63 -0.85 -2.54
CA ASP A 45 9.05 -1.99 -3.34
C ASP A 45 7.88 -2.75 -3.99
N LEU A 46 6.64 -2.62 -3.46
CA LEU A 46 5.43 -3.20 -4.05
C LEU A 46 5.08 -2.59 -5.42
N LEU A 47 5.56 -1.38 -5.70
CA LEU A 47 5.32 -0.70 -6.98
C LEU A 47 6.28 -1.11 -8.09
N LEU A 48 7.36 -1.86 -7.79
CA LEU A 48 8.50 -1.97 -8.69
C LEU A 48 8.43 -3.20 -9.61
N SER A 49 8.76 -3.00 -10.87
CA SER A 49 9.12 -3.99 -11.88
C SER A 49 10.60 -4.43 -11.76
N PRO A 50 11.05 -5.47 -12.51
CA PRO A 50 12.42 -5.98 -12.42
C PRO A 50 13.52 -4.96 -12.68
N ASP A 51 13.25 -3.96 -13.51
CA ASP A 51 14.17 -2.86 -13.84
C ASP A 51 14.21 -1.73 -12.80
N GLY A 52 13.51 -1.91 -11.67
CA GLY A 52 13.42 -0.93 -10.59
C GLY A 52 12.55 0.30 -10.90
N ARG A 53 11.82 0.30 -12.01
CA ARG A 53 10.81 1.32 -12.33
C ARG A 53 9.45 0.95 -11.74
N ILE A 54 8.51 1.88 -11.83
CA ILE A 54 7.13 1.57 -11.47
C ILE A 54 6.55 0.56 -12.47
N ASP A 55 5.96 -0.52 -11.99
CA ASP A 55 5.25 -1.52 -12.78
C ASP A 55 3.98 -0.90 -13.39
N ALA A 56 4.12 -0.40 -14.61
CA ALA A 56 3.03 0.29 -15.30
C ALA A 56 1.86 -0.65 -15.70
N GLY A 57 2.09 -1.96 -15.76
CA GLY A 57 1.05 -2.95 -16.01
C GLY A 57 0.09 -3.07 -14.83
N ARG A 58 0.62 -3.13 -13.61
CA ARG A 58 -0.18 -3.20 -12.38
C ARG A 58 -0.59 -1.83 -11.83
N TYR A 59 0.30 -0.83 -11.92
CA TYR A 59 0.14 0.46 -11.27
C TYR A 59 0.28 1.62 -12.28
N PRO A 60 -0.61 1.69 -13.30
CA PRO A 60 -0.51 2.70 -14.37
C PRO A 60 -0.63 4.14 -13.86
N ALA A 61 -1.40 4.41 -12.79
CA ALA A 61 -1.55 5.75 -12.26
C ALA A 61 -0.30 6.24 -11.52
N PHE A 62 0.36 5.38 -10.75
CA PHE A 62 1.66 5.70 -10.15
C PHE A 62 2.74 5.87 -11.21
N ALA A 63 2.75 5.04 -12.25
CA ALA A 63 3.67 5.18 -13.37
C ALA A 63 3.44 6.49 -14.13
N ASP A 64 2.20 6.91 -14.32
CA ASP A 64 1.84 8.18 -14.94
C ASP A 64 2.29 9.38 -14.08
N LEU A 65 2.09 9.30 -12.78
CA LEU A 65 2.58 10.32 -11.85
C LEU A 65 4.10 10.44 -11.87
N ALA A 66 4.83 9.32 -11.96
CA ALA A 66 6.29 9.31 -12.10
C ALA A 66 6.76 9.91 -13.45
N ARG A 67 5.97 9.74 -14.54
CA ARG A 67 6.26 10.34 -15.85
C ARG A 67 5.98 11.85 -15.91
N SER A 68 5.19 12.39 -15.01
CA SER A 68 4.81 13.81 -14.98
C SER A 68 5.35 14.60 -13.79
N GLY A 69 6.01 13.93 -12.83
CA GLY A 69 6.52 14.52 -11.59
C GLY A 69 7.90 14.01 -11.20
N TYR A 70 8.38 14.41 -10.05
CA TYR A 70 9.57 13.84 -9.42
C TYR A 70 9.20 12.57 -8.67
N TRP A 71 9.93 11.49 -8.90
CA TRP A 71 9.86 10.28 -8.13
C TRP A 71 11.15 10.04 -7.35
N PHE A 72 11.03 9.82 -6.04
CA PHE A 72 12.14 9.56 -5.11
C PHE A 72 12.11 8.10 -4.67
N PRO A 73 12.76 7.17 -5.39
CA PRO A 73 12.73 5.74 -5.08
C PRO A 73 13.34 5.41 -3.72
N ASN A 74 14.21 6.26 -3.19
CA ASN A 74 14.91 6.07 -1.93
C ASN A 74 14.33 6.90 -0.77
N ALA A 75 13.05 7.30 -0.87
CA ALA A 75 12.39 7.95 0.24
C ALA A 75 12.16 6.96 1.39
N THR A 76 12.33 7.44 2.64
CA THR A 76 12.17 6.62 3.83
C THR A 76 11.37 7.34 4.91
N THR A 77 10.54 6.59 5.64
CA THR A 77 9.99 7.09 6.90
C THR A 77 11.08 7.24 7.96
N THR A 78 10.82 8.05 8.97
CA THR A 78 11.70 8.15 10.15
C THR A 78 11.10 7.51 11.40
N PHE A 79 9.85 6.98 11.29
CA PHE A 79 9.19 6.26 12.37
C PHE A 79 8.15 5.27 11.82
N ASP A 80 7.95 4.17 12.51
CA ASP A 80 7.16 3.00 12.08
C ASP A 80 5.74 2.96 12.68
N SER A 81 5.17 4.10 13.04
CA SER A 81 3.82 4.19 13.61
C SER A 81 3.11 5.42 13.11
N THR A 82 1.93 5.23 12.58
CA THR A 82 1.05 6.24 11.97
C THR A 82 0.91 7.51 12.81
N THR A 83 0.67 7.35 14.13
CA THR A 83 0.49 8.49 15.04
C THR A 83 1.75 9.31 15.30
N LYS A 84 2.90 8.84 14.84
CA LYS A 84 4.18 9.55 14.87
C LYS A 84 4.64 9.94 13.47
N ALA A 85 4.37 9.08 12.48
CA ALA A 85 4.77 9.29 11.10
C ALA A 85 3.94 10.38 10.38
N ILE A 86 2.63 10.43 10.57
CA ILE A 86 1.79 11.47 9.96
C ILE A 86 2.14 12.89 10.43
N PRO A 87 2.27 13.16 11.76
CA PRO A 87 2.69 14.48 12.21
C PRO A 87 4.00 14.96 11.60
N GLN A 88 5.02 14.08 11.51
CA GLN A 88 6.33 14.45 10.94
C GLN A 88 6.27 14.80 9.44
N ILE A 89 5.33 14.23 8.69
CA ILE A 89 5.09 14.62 7.29
C ILE A 89 4.52 16.03 7.23
N LEU A 90 3.65 16.37 8.19
CA LEU A 90 2.93 17.65 8.20
C LEU A 90 3.72 18.80 8.83
N ASP A 91 4.63 18.53 9.78
CA ASP A 91 5.40 19.57 10.47
C ASP A 91 6.91 19.53 10.18
N GLY A 92 7.40 18.49 9.51
CA GLY A 92 8.81 18.32 9.17
C GLY A 92 9.73 18.07 10.38
N ARG A 93 9.19 17.69 11.55
CA ARG A 93 9.96 17.46 12.77
C ARG A 93 10.07 15.98 13.09
N PHE A 94 11.19 15.60 13.72
CA PHE A 94 11.31 14.24 14.24
C PHE A 94 10.30 14.00 15.37
N PRO A 95 9.70 12.81 15.42
CA PRO A 95 8.76 12.45 16.46
C PRO A 95 9.44 12.44 17.84
N ARG A 96 8.69 12.82 18.86
CA ARG A 96 9.13 12.86 20.25
C ARG A 96 8.24 11.98 21.13
N LYS A 97 8.84 11.40 22.18
CA LYS A 97 8.12 10.60 23.17
C LYS A 97 7.08 11.49 23.89
N GLY A 98 5.91 10.94 24.17
CA GLY A 98 4.85 11.62 24.91
C GLY A 98 4.06 12.68 24.13
N VAL A 99 4.55 13.18 22.99
CA VAL A 99 3.83 14.19 22.19
C VAL A 99 2.59 13.57 21.54
N PRO A 100 1.37 14.07 21.79
CA PRO A 100 0.15 13.53 21.21
C PRO A 100 0.03 13.89 19.72
N ALA A 101 -0.62 13.01 18.93
CA ALA A 101 -0.82 13.18 17.49
C ALA A 101 -2.04 14.09 17.19
N ASN A 102 -2.01 15.29 17.75
CA ASN A 102 -3.04 16.30 17.56
C ASN A 102 -2.44 17.71 17.51
N TYR A 103 -3.29 18.71 17.26
CA TYR A 103 -2.86 20.10 17.12
C TYR A 103 -2.24 20.72 18.39
N VAL A 104 -2.44 20.12 19.57
CA VAL A 104 -1.79 20.58 20.82
C VAL A 104 -0.33 20.12 20.84
N GLY A 105 -0.08 18.87 20.46
CA GLY A 105 1.27 18.32 20.33
C GLY A 105 2.04 18.87 19.12
N HIS A 106 1.33 19.28 18.08
CA HIS A 106 1.87 19.79 16.82
C HIS A 106 1.23 21.15 16.46
N PRO A 107 1.48 22.21 17.26
CA PRO A 107 0.79 23.50 17.11
C PRO A 107 1.17 24.27 15.85
N GLN A 108 2.22 23.86 15.17
CA GLN A 108 2.72 24.44 13.93
C GLN A 108 2.95 23.33 12.90
N SER A 109 2.33 23.46 11.73
CA SER A 109 2.37 22.47 10.66
C SER A 109 2.06 23.11 9.29
N LEU A 110 1.98 22.34 8.24
CA LEU A 110 1.51 22.82 6.93
C LEU A 110 0.12 23.47 7.00
N TYR A 111 -0.73 23.03 7.92
CA TYR A 111 -2.04 23.70 8.11
C TYR A 111 -1.89 25.18 8.48
N ASP A 112 -0.89 25.53 9.29
CA ASP A 112 -0.60 26.93 9.62
C ASP A 112 0.02 27.69 8.45
N VAL A 113 0.90 27.03 7.69
CA VAL A 113 1.50 27.63 6.50
C VAL A 113 0.44 28.03 5.50
N PHE A 114 -0.48 27.11 5.18
CA PHE A 114 -1.51 27.33 4.18
C PHE A 114 -2.66 28.20 4.71
N GLY A 115 -3.11 27.98 5.94
CA GLY A 115 -4.17 28.79 6.55
C GLY A 115 -3.79 30.27 6.64
N ARG A 116 -2.56 30.60 7.09
CA ARG A 116 -2.05 32.00 7.11
C ARG A 116 -1.91 32.62 5.72
N ARG A 117 -1.80 31.81 4.67
CA ARG A 117 -1.76 32.26 3.27
C ARG A 117 -3.15 32.38 2.64
N GLY A 118 -4.21 32.15 3.39
CA GLY A 118 -5.60 32.26 2.92
C GLY A 118 -6.02 31.10 2.01
N TYR A 119 -5.46 29.91 2.21
CA TYR A 119 -5.97 28.70 1.56
C TYR A 119 -7.18 28.15 2.31
N GLU A 120 -8.19 27.72 1.55
CA GLU A 120 -9.21 26.82 2.09
C GLU A 120 -8.54 25.48 2.44
N ILE A 121 -8.85 24.89 3.60
CA ILE A 121 -8.30 23.62 4.03
C ILE A 121 -9.39 22.54 3.99
N ARG A 122 -9.20 21.54 3.13
CA ARG A 122 -10.04 20.35 3.04
C ARG A 122 -9.25 19.12 3.45
N ARG A 123 -9.70 18.41 4.48
CA ARG A 123 -8.92 17.34 5.07
C ARG A 123 -9.69 16.07 5.40
N VAL A 124 -8.97 14.96 5.41
CA VAL A 124 -9.31 13.70 6.08
C VAL A 124 -8.13 13.27 6.93
N GLU A 125 -8.31 13.20 8.25
CA GLU A 125 -7.32 12.75 9.20
C GLU A 125 -7.85 11.49 9.89
N ALA A 126 -7.37 10.31 9.47
CA ALA A 126 -7.93 9.04 9.93
C ALA A 126 -7.40 8.60 11.30
N ALA A 127 -6.17 8.95 11.65
CA ALA A 127 -5.50 8.50 12.88
C ALA A 127 -4.97 9.64 13.75
N THR A 128 -5.11 10.88 13.28
CA THR A 128 -4.56 12.09 13.91
C THR A 128 -5.58 13.21 13.91
N SER A 129 -5.28 14.32 14.61
CA SER A 129 -6.09 15.54 14.61
C SER A 129 -5.14 16.76 14.64
N ILE A 130 -4.29 16.88 13.62
CA ILE A 130 -3.22 17.89 13.57
C ILE A 130 -3.76 19.26 13.13
N CYS A 131 -4.82 19.30 12.33
CA CYS A 131 -5.40 20.58 11.93
C CYS A 131 -6.08 21.28 13.12
N PRO A 132 -5.64 22.51 13.49
CA PRO A 132 -6.22 23.23 14.63
C PRO A 132 -7.59 23.82 14.29
N PRO A 133 -8.46 24.06 15.31
CA PRO A 133 -9.81 24.60 15.11
C PRO A 133 -9.87 25.92 14.33
N ARG A 134 -8.84 26.78 14.46
CA ARG A 134 -8.75 28.06 13.73
C ARG A 134 -8.73 27.92 12.20
N TRP A 135 -8.25 26.77 11.68
CA TRP A 135 -8.21 26.45 10.24
C TRP A 135 -9.22 25.38 9.86
N CYS A 136 -9.62 24.55 10.82
CA CYS A 136 -10.50 23.41 10.63
C CYS A 136 -11.63 23.43 11.67
N PRO A 137 -12.68 24.21 11.47
CA PRO A 137 -13.83 24.21 12.38
C PRO A 137 -14.32 22.79 12.64
N GLY A 138 -14.62 22.46 13.90
CA GLY A 138 -15.02 21.10 14.31
C GLY A 138 -13.87 20.11 14.57
N ALA A 139 -12.60 20.55 14.48
CA ALA A 139 -11.46 19.72 14.89
C ALA A 139 -11.57 19.39 16.39
N ARG A 140 -11.41 18.08 16.71
CA ARG A 140 -11.47 17.57 18.09
C ARG A 140 -10.06 17.21 18.59
N ARG A 141 -9.82 17.33 19.90
CA ARG A 141 -8.54 16.89 20.52
C ARG A 141 -8.37 15.37 20.53
N GLY A 142 -9.46 14.63 20.52
CA GLY A 142 -9.47 13.16 20.56
C GLY A 142 -8.98 12.51 19.26
N ARG A 143 -8.49 11.28 19.35
CA ARG A 143 -8.19 10.47 18.18
C ARG A 143 -9.48 9.97 17.56
N PRO A 144 -9.58 9.96 16.22
CA PRO A 144 -10.64 9.21 15.56
C PRO A 144 -10.61 7.73 15.98
N ALA A 145 -11.76 7.06 16.01
CA ALA A 145 -11.85 5.63 16.27
C ALA A 145 -11.32 4.85 15.06
N ILE A 146 -10.01 4.57 15.04
CA ILE A 146 -9.31 3.95 13.89
C ILE A 146 -9.93 2.59 13.56
N LEU A 147 -10.22 1.75 14.56
CA LEU A 147 -10.76 0.41 14.33
C LEU A 147 -12.07 0.44 13.56
N THR A 148 -13.01 1.32 13.92
CA THR A 148 -14.26 1.50 13.20
C THR A 148 -14.00 1.99 11.77
N GLN A 149 -13.06 2.90 11.58
CA GLN A 149 -12.71 3.40 10.26
C GLN A 149 -12.03 2.36 9.36
N LEU A 150 -11.34 1.38 9.93
CA LEU A 150 -10.75 0.27 9.18
C LEU A 150 -11.79 -0.76 8.75
N GLN A 151 -12.85 -0.94 9.53
CA GLN A 151 -13.89 -1.92 9.28
C GLN A 151 -15.00 -1.40 8.34
N GLU A 152 -15.38 -0.14 8.47
CA GLU A 152 -16.54 0.43 7.81
C GLU A 152 -16.22 1.65 6.96
N GLY A 153 -16.94 1.83 5.85
CA GLY A 153 -16.98 3.04 5.05
C GLY A 153 -15.65 3.52 4.45
N ARG A 154 -14.65 2.65 4.28
CA ARG A 154 -13.31 3.04 3.74
C ARG A 154 -13.40 3.53 2.31
N ARG A 155 -14.19 2.85 1.47
CA ARG A 155 -14.44 3.22 0.08
C ARG A 155 -15.15 4.57 -0.01
N GLU A 156 -16.18 4.74 0.76
CA GLU A 156 -17.03 5.94 0.75
C GLU A 156 -16.26 7.17 1.25
N ARG A 157 -15.44 7.00 2.29
CA ARG A 157 -14.54 8.07 2.77
C ARG A 157 -13.49 8.46 1.74
N LEU A 158 -12.85 7.46 1.11
CA LEU A 158 -11.91 7.70 0.02
C LEU A 158 -12.60 8.44 -1.14
N ALA A 159 -13.72 7.91 -1.62
CA ALA A 159 -14.46 8.49 -2.74
C ALA A 159 -14.91 9.91 -2.44
N ARG A 160 -15.43 10.19 -1.25
CA ARG A 160 -15.83 11.52 -0.81
C ARG A 160 -14.66 12.49 -0.78
N PHE A 161 -13.53 12.07 -0.21
CA PHE A 161 -12.34 12.92 -0.14
C PHE A 161 -11.77 13.19 -1.53
N LEU A 162 -11.51 12.16 -2.33
CA LEU A 162 -11.04 12.35 -3.70
C LEU A 162 -12.05 13.14 -4.54
N GLY A 163 -13.35 12.93 -4.32
CA GLY A 163 -14.44 13.70 -4.93
C GLY A 163 -14.43 15.19 -4.60
N SER A 164 -13.87 15.57 -3.45
CA SER A 164 -13.75 16.98 -3.06
C SER A 164 -12.61 17.73 -3.75
N ILE A 165 -11.65 17.02 -4.36
CA ILE A 165 -10.52 17.61 -5.08
C ILE A 165 -11.02 18.06 -6.47
N ARG A 166 -11.54 19.29 -6.54
CA ARG A 166 -12.13 19.91 -7.73
C ARG A 166 -11.72 21.37 -7.84
N PRO A 167 -11.91 22.03 -9.00
CA PRO A 167 -11.74 23.47 -9.10
C PRO A 167 -12.57 24.18 -8.03
N THR A 168 -11.93 25.08 -7.31
CA THR A 168 -12.54 25.99 -6.34
C THR A 168 -12.24 27.44 -6.75
N GLY A 169 -13.06 28.38 -6.36
CA GLY A 169 -12.79 29.81 -6.57
C GLY A 169 -11.58 30.30 -5.79
N GLU A 170 -11.21 29.58 -4.71
CA GLU A 170 -10.13 29.94 -3.80
C GLU A 170 -8.96 28.93 -3.85
N PRO A 171 -7.72 29.35 -3.56
CA PRO A 171 -6.60 28.45 -3.38
C PRO A 171 -6.93 27.43 -2.29
N THR A 172 -6.82 26.14 -2.60
CA THR A 172 -7.21 25.08 -1.66
C THR A 172 -6.04 24.12 -1.39
N PHE A 173 -5.91 23.73 -0.13
CA PHE A 173 -5.00 22.71 0.36
C PHE A 173 -5.79 21.47 0.78
N TRP A 174 -5.75 20.41 -0.04
CA TRP A 174 -6.32 19.10 0.28
C TRP A 174 -5.28 18.24 0.97
N VAL A 175 -5.63 17.72 2.14
CA VAL A 175 -4.78 16.82 2.92
C VAL A 175 -5.54 15.56 3.24
N GLY A 176 -5.08 14.41 2.72
CA GLY A 176 -5.67 13.11 2.99
C GLY A 176 -4.70 12.17 3.68
N HIS A 177 -4.99 11.76 4.92
CA HIS A 177 -4.45 10.54 5.48
C HIS A 177 -5.45 9.41 5.25
N ILE A 178 -5.07 8.46 4.39
CA ILE A 178 -5.92 7.43 3.81
C ILE A 178 -5.48 6.08 4.37
N LEU A 179 -6.37 5.39 5.13
CA LEU A 179 -6.10 4.06 5.70
C LEU A 179 -6.09 2.94 4.63
N LEU A 180 -5.36 3.18 3.55
CA LEU A 180 -5.08 2.25 2.46
C LEU A 180 -3.58 2.35 2.11
N PRO A 181 -2.95 1.28 1.67
CA PRO A 181 -3.44 -0.09 1.57
C PRO A 181 -3.47 -0.86 2.92
N HIS A 182 -3.43 -0.18 4.08
CA HIS A 182 -3.52 -0.82 5.41
C HIS A 182 -4.64 -1.90 5.46
N GLY A 183 -4.40 -2.99 6.15
CA GLY A 183 -5.42 -4.03 6.37
C GLY A 183 -6.70 -3.51 7.07
N PRO A 184 -7.83 -4.20 6.92
CA PRO A 184 -8.05 -5.46 6.21
C PRO A 184 -7.92 -5.32 4.69
N TYR A 185 -7.35 -6.35 4.04
CA TYR A 185 -7.12 -6.34 2.59
C TYR A 185 -8.35 -6.91 1.88
N MET A 186 -9.24 -6.04 1.44
CA MET A 186 -10.55 -6.38 0.87
C MET A 186 -10.73 -5.94 -0.58
N PHE A 187 -10.04 -4.88 -1.01
CA PHE A 187 -10.28 -4.26 -2.30
C PHE A 187 -9.49 -4.91 -3.42
N LEU A 188 -10.08 -4.93 -4.61
CA LEU A 188 -9.53 -5.55 -5.82
C LEU A 188 -9.18 -4.48 -6.87
N PRO A 189 -8.23 -4.74 -7.78
CA PRO A 189 -7.85 -3.78 -8.83
C PRO A 189 -9.00 -3.36 -9.74
N SER A 190 -10.01 -4.19 -9.91
CA SER A 190 -11.23 -3.87 -10.66
C SER A 190 -12.06 -2.73 -10.04
N GLY A 191 -11.78 -2.37 -8.80
CA GLY A 191 -12.60 -1.47 -8.00
C GLY A 191 -13.65 -2.20 -7.16
N ARG A 192 -13.78 -3.51 -7.27
CA ARG A 192 -14.63 -4.34 -6.41
C ARG A 192 -13.92 -4.70 -5.11
N GLN A 193 -14.59 -5.46 -4.27
CA GLN A 193 -14.02 -5.99 -3.03
C GLN A 193 -14.36 -7.46 -2.87
N THR A 194 -13.46 -8.21 -2.25
CA THR A 194 -13.77 -9.56 -1.79
C THR A 194 -14.59 -9.51 -0.52
N ARG A 195 -15.33 -10.57 -0.26
CA ARG A 195 -16.06 -10.73 1.01
C ARG A 195 -15.08 -11.18 2.08
N ALA A 196 -15.01 -10.45 3.19
CA ALA A 196 -14.32 -10.95 4.38
C ALA A 196 -15.26 -11.90 5.11
N SER A 197 -14.94 -13.19 5.08
CA SER A 197 -15.80 -14.24 5.67
C SER A 197 -15.51 -14.53 7.14
N TRP A 198 -14.54 -13.82 7.76
CA TRP A 198 -13.96 -14.22 9.04
C TRP A 198 -13.81 -13.08 10.02
N ALA A 199 -13.81 -13.43 11.32
CA ALA A 199 -13.50 -12.53 12.42
C ALA A 199 -12.06 -11.96 12.32
N ASP A 200 -11.13 -12.70 11.72
CA ASP A 200 -9.80 -12.20 11.34
C ASP A 200 -9.72 -12.03 9.81
N PRO A 201 -9.91 -10.82 9.29
CA PRO A 201 -9.88 -10.55 7.85
C PRO A 201 -8.51 -10.76 7.22
N ILE A 202 -7.45 -10.92 8.00
CA ILE A 202 -6.11 -11.31 7.55
C ILE A 202 -5.60 -12.38 8.51
N PRO A 203 -5.80 -13.66 8.16
CA PRO A 203 -5.40 -14.76 9.01
C PRO A 203 -3.95 -14.67 9.47
N GLY A 204 -3.70 -14.76 10.76
CA GLY A 204 -2.38 -14.74 11.35
C GLY A 204 -1.69 -13.36 11.46
N MET A 205 -2.29 -12.28 10.94
CA MET A 205 -1.65 -10.95 10.93
C MET A 205 -1.53 -10.32 12.33
N ASN A 206 -2.52 -10.51 13.18
CA ASN A 206 -2.54 -9.90 14.51
C ASN A 206 -2.08 -10.88 15.61
N SER A 207 -1.52 -12.02 15.23
CA SER A 207 -0.87 -12.93 16.15
C SER A 207 0.39 -12.32 16.74
N THR A 208 0.72 -12.66 17.96
CA THR A 208 2.02 -12.29 18.53
C THR A 208 2.88 -13.56 18.56
N PRO A 209 4.04 -13.55 17.88
CA PRO A 209 4.68 -12.49 17.11
C PRO A 209 4.25 -12.50 15.62
N GLY A 210 3.69 -11.38 15.10
CA GLY A 210 3.44 -11.16 13.67
C GLY A 210 2.74 -12.30 12.92
N PHE A 211 3.19 -12.60 11.71
CA PHE A 211 2.75 -13.81 10.99
C PHE A 211 3.48 -15.04 11.54
N TYR A 212 2.74 -16.09 11.85
CA TYR A 212 3.32 -17.33 12.38
C TYR A 212 3.55 -18.40 11.31
N SER A 213 3.25 -18.13 10.05
CA SER A 213 3.56 -19.01 8.94
C SER A 213 3.90 -18.21 7.67
N ASP A 214 4.85 -18.71 6.88
CA ASP A 214 5.26 -18.11 5.61
C ASP A 214 4.10 -18.07 4.62
N TYR A 215 3.26 -19.09 4.59
CA TYR A 215 2.08 -19.13 3.73
C TYR A 215 1.12 -17.96 4.03
N LEU A 216 0.81 -17.72 5.31
CA LEU A 216 -0.07 -16.62 5.70
C LEU A 216 0.54 -15.25 5.42
N ALA A 217 1.85 -15.11 5.57
CA ALA A 217 2.58 -13.91 5.19
C ALA A 217 2.49 -13.66 3.68
N LEU A 218 2.71 -14.68 2.84
CA LEU A 218 2.58 -14.59 1.39
C LEU A 218 1.12 -14.30 0.95
N HIS A 219 0.14 -14.95 1.58
CA HIS A 219 -1.27 -14.69 1.32
C HIS A 219 -1.66 -13.24 1.67
N ALA A 220 -1.14 -12.69 2.76
CA ALA A 220 -1.34 -11.29 3.10
C ALA A 220 -0.67 -10.34 2.10
N GLN A 221 0.56 -10.64 1.64
CA GLN A 221 1.24 -9.86 0.59
C GLN A 221 0.48 -9.86 -0.74
N GLN A 222 -0.06 -11.00 -1.16
CA GLN A 222 -0.91 -11.09 -2.35
C GLN A 222 -2.09 -10.12 -2.25
N ARG A 223 -2.81 -10.17 -1.15
CA ARG A 223 -3.99 -9.33 -0.92
C ARG A 223 -3.64 -7.85 -0.76
N LEU A 224 -2.50 -7.53 -0.15
CA LEU A 224 -1.98 -6.16 -0.06
C LEU A 224 -1.71 -5.58 -1.47
N GLN A 225 -1.09 -6.36 -2.36
CA GLN A 225 -0.84 -5.93 -3.74
C GLN A 225 -2.14 -5.72 -4.53
N LEU A 226 -3.13 -6.60 -4.36
CA LEU A 226 -4.46 -6.42 -4.96
C LEU A 226 -5.12 -5.12 -4.47
N GLN A 227 -5.06 -4.86 -3.16
CA GLN A 227 -5.59 -3.62 -2.58
C GLN A 227 -4.83 -2.37 -3.04
N LEU A 228 -3.53 -2.48 -3.28
CA LEU A 228 -2.74 -1.41 -3.88
C LEU A 228 -3.19 -1.12 -5.31
N GLY A 229 -3.56 -2.14 -6.08
CA GLY A 229 -4.19 -1.96 -7.40
C GLY A 229 -5.51 -1.19 -7.34
N PHE A 230 -6.30 -1.38 -6.30
CA PHE A 230 -7.48 -0.54 -6.04
C PHE A 230 -7.08 0.93 -5.80
N VAL A 231 -6.06 1.17 -4.99
CA VAL A 231 -5.55 2.54 -4.73
C VAL A 231 -5.09 3.19 -6.04
N ASP A 232 -4.32 2.49 -6.85
CA ASP A 232 -3.85 2.97 -8.16
C ASP A 232 -5.00 3.35 -9.07
N ARG A 233 -6.03 2.48 -9.15
CA ARG A 233 -7.25 2.75 -9.93
C ARG A 233 -7.94 4.03 -9.48
N GLU A 234 -8.13 4.24 -8.19
CA GLU A 234 -8.80 5.43 -7.66
C GLU A 234 -7.97 6.71 -7.89
N LEU A 235 -6.64 6.62 -7.80
CA LEU A 235 -5.74 7.71 -8.20
C LEU A 235 -5.81 8.00 -9.69
N GLY A 236 -5.87 6.98 -10.54
CA GLY A 236 -6.04 7.13 -11.99
C GLY A 236 -7.32 7.89 -12.34
N ARG A 237 -8.43 7.56 -11.66
CA ARG A 237 -9.71 8.27 -11.79
C ARG A 237 -9.62 9.73 -11.35
N LEU A 238 -8.94 9.99 -10.23
CA LEU A 238 -8.69 11.34 -9.75
C LEU A 238 -7.89 12.15 -10.76
N PHE A 239 -6.75 11.63 -11.23
CA PHE A 239 -5.85 12.34 -12.14
C PHE A 239 -6.50 12.59 -13.51
N ALA A 240 -7.25 11.62 -14.03
CA ALA A 240 -8.02 11.79 -15.26
C ALA A 240 -9.07 12.90 -15.12
N ARG A 241 -9.79 12.96 -14.00
CA ARG A 241 -10.74 14.03 -13.72
C ARG A 241 -10.02 15.38 -13.59
N MET A 242 -8.95 15.47 -12.81
CA MET A 242 -8.19 16.72 -12.65
C MET A 242 -7.65 17.25 -13.97
N ARG A 243 -7.28 16.37 -14.92
CA ARG A 243 -6.87 16.78 -16.28
C ARG A 243 -8.04 17.35 -17.06
N ARG A 244 -9.20 16.67 -17.07
CA ARG A 244 -10.41 17.19 -17.74
C ARG A 244 -10.84 18.54 -17.17
N GLU A 245 -10.70 18.75 -15.87
CA GLU A 245 -11.03 20.00 -15.17
C GLU A 245 -9.90 21.06 -15.25
N GLY A 246 -8.77 20.77 -15.91
CA GLY A 246 -7.63 21.69 -16.08
C GLY A 246 -6.88 22.00 -14.76
N THR A 247 -7.07 21.19 -13.71
CA THR A 247 -6.45 21.41 -12.39
C THR A 247 -5.16 20.63 -12.19
N TYR A 248 -4.97 19.48 -12.90
CA TYR A 248 -3.80 18.64 -12.73
C TYR A 248 -2.49 19.40 -12.96
N ASP A 249 -2.38 20.10 -14.10
CA ASP A 249 -1.13 20.80 -14.45
C ASP A 249 -0.82 21.95 -13.50
N ARG A 250 -1.83 22.63 -12.99
CA ARG A 250 -1.68 23.78 -12.09
C ARG A 250 -1.40 23.40 -10.65
N SER A 251 -1.69 22.16 -10.25
CA SER A 251 -1.57 21.72 -8.87
C SER A 251 -0.16 21.24 -8.51
N LEU A 252 0.24 21.50 -7.27
CA LEU A 252 1.25 20.71 -6.57
C LEU A 252 0.58 19.46 -6.05
N ILE A 253 1.04 18.28 -6.51
CA ILE A 253 0.52 16.99 -6.04
C ILE A 253 1.65 16.23 -5.37
N VAL A 254 1.46 15.86 -4.11
CA VAL A 254 2.40 15.05 -3.33
C VAL A 254 1.70 13.77 -2.89
N VAL A 255 2.31 12.64 -3.21
CA VAL A 255 1.83 11.31 -2.81
C VAL A 255 2.94 10.61 -2.06
N THR A 256 2.66 10.17 -0.84
CA THR A 256 3.60 9.46 0.03
C THR A 256 2.87 8.48 0.94
N ALA A 257 3.63 7.81 1.81
CA ALA A 257 3.07 6.99 2.88
C ALA A 257 3.72 7.33 4.23
N ASP A 258 3.06 6.91 5.28
CA ASP A 258 3.55 7.09 6.65
C ASP A 258 4.68 6.11 7.00
N HIS A 259 4.51 4.83 6.71
CA HIS A 259 5.53 3.77 6.82
C HIS A 259 5.16 2.56 5.95
N GLY A 260 6.10 1.62 5.84
CA GLY A 260 5.87 0.31 5.23
C GLY A 260 5.27 -0.70 6.20
N ILE A 261 5.30 -1.96 5.79
CA ILE A 261 4.84 -3.10 6.59
C ILE A 261 5.79 -4.29 6.34
N SER A 262 6.16 -5.00 7.39
CA SER A 262 6.85 -6.28 7.26
C SER A 262 5.88 -7.43 7.10
N SER A 263 6.18 -8.28 6.13
CA SER A 263 5.44 -9.53 5.88
C SER A 263 6.29 -10.76 6.17
N GLU A 264 7.36 -10.62 6.94
CA GLU A 264 8.14 -11.77 7.42
C GLU A 264 7.39 -12.52 8.52
N SER A 265 7.42 -13.85 8.46
CA SER A 265 7.01 -14.70 9.57
C SER A 265 8.04 -14.64 10.71
N GLY A 266 7.58 -14.82 11.95
CA GLY A 266 8.45 -14.87 13.13
C GLY A 266 9.01 -13.52 13.60
N VAL A 267 8.70 -12.39 12.96
CA VAL A 267 9.01 -11.06 13.51
C VAL A 267 8.01 -10.65 14.59
N ALA A 268 8.49 -9.87 15.56
CA ALA A 268 7.68 -9.52 16.76
C ALA A 268 6.37 -8.81 16.45
N THR A 269 6.37 -7.92 15.48
CA THR A 269 5.15 -7.30 14.93
C THR A 269 5.40 -6.85 13.50
N ARG A 270 4.36 -6.80 12.68
CA ARG A 270 4.44 -6.31 11.30
C ARG A 270 4.87 -4.85 11.16
N ARG A 271 4.91 -4.08 12.23
CA ARG A 271 5.21 -2.64 12.27
C ARG A 271 6.35 -2.27 13.21
N SER A 272 7.07 -3.21 13.79
CA SER A 272 8.20 -2.89 14.67
C SER A 272 9.51 -2.98 13.89
N THR A 273 10.11 -1.83 13.62
CA THR A 273 11.36 -1.76 12.86
C THR A 273 12.55 -2.21 13.70
N ASP A 274 13.27 -3.17 13.19
CA ASP A 274 14.62 -3.50 13.61
C ASP A 274 15.55 -3.62 12.37
N MET A 275 16.81 -4.03 12.56
CA MET A 275 17.73 -4.15 11.43
C MET A 275 17.42 -5.32 10.49
N ARG A 276 16.53 -6.25 10.84
CA ARG A 276 16.13 -7.38 9.98
C ARG A 276 15.11 -6.94 8.93
N ASN A 277 14.17 -6.08 9.30
CA ASN A 277 13.02 -5.66 8.46
C ASN A 277 12.99 -4.16 8.09
N ILE A 278 14.10 -3.44 8.30
CA ILE A 278 14.18 -2.00 8.01
C ILE A 278 13.97 -1.70 6.51
N ASP A 279 14.30 -2.62 5.65
CA ASP A 279 14.13 -2.55 4.19
C ASP A 279 12.68 -2.74 3.73
N GLU A 280 11.80 -3.32 4.56
CA GLU A 280 10.36 -3.39 4.32
C GLU A 280 9.59 -2.22 4.94
N LEU A 281 10.03 -1.77 6.13
CA LEU A 281 9.31 -0.77 6.91
C LEU A 281 9.72 0.67 6.62
N ALA A 282 11.00 0.91 6.34
CA ALA A 282 11.50 2.26 6.13
C ALA A 282 11.20 2.85 4.75
N PRO A 283 11.37 2.12 3.62
CA PRO A 283 11.10 2.67 2.30
C PRO A 283 9.60 2.95 2.09
N VAL A 284 9.30 4.19 1.73
CA VAL A 284 7.94 4.66 1.41
C VAL A 284 7.93 5.34 0.04
N PRO A 285 6.84 5.25 -0.74
CA PRO A 285 6.75 5.98 -1.99
C PRO A 285 6.77 7.50 -1.73
N LEU A 286 7.45 8.24 -2.61
CA LEU A 286 7.36 9.69 -2.61
C LEU A 286 7.35 10.20 -4.05
N PHE A 287 6.22 10.75 -4.44
CA PHE A 287 6.02 11.43 -5.70
C PHE A 287 5.69 12.90 -5.43
N VAL A 288 6.31 13.77 -6.20
CA VAL A 288 6.09 15.22 -6.12
C VAL A 288 5.92 15.76 -7.53
N LYS A 289 4.70 16.12 -7.91
CA LYS A 289 4.40 16.78 -9.19
C LYS A 289 4.25 18.28 -8.93
N ALA A 290 5.24 19.06 -9.32
CA ALA A 290 5.22 20.51 -9.18
C ALA A 290 4.20 21.16 -10.14
N PRO A 291 3.67 22.37 -9.82
CA PRO A 291 2.80 23.09 -10.72
C PRO A 291 3.45 23.27 -12.10
N ARG A 292 2.68 23.04 -13.17
CA ARG A 292 3.11 23.11 -14.60
C ARG A 292 4.22 22.13 -15.00
N GLN A 293 4.68 21.26 -14.12
CA GLN A 293 5.62 20.20 -14.48
C GLN A 293 4.93 19.17 -15.39
N ARG A 294 5.54 18.89 -16.54
CA ARG A 294 5.04 17.94 -17.55
C ARG A 294 5.97 16.75 -17.77
N ARG A 295 7.25 16.87 -17.38
CA ARG A 295 8.25 15.82 -17.54
C ARG A 295 8.67 15.27 -16.19
N GLY A 296 8.60 13.94 -16.07
CA GLY A 296 9.03 13.25 -14.87
C GLY A 296 10.55 13.12 -14.77
N ARG A 297 11.02 13.05 -13.53
CA ARG A 297 12.43 12.80 -13.19
C ARG A 297 12.49 11.86 -12.01
N THR A 298 13.27 10.80 -12.16
CA THR A 298 13.62 9.92 -11.04
C THR A 298 14.86 10.48 -10.34
N LEU A 299 14.73 10.77 -9.05
CA LEU A 299 15.78 11.36 -8.22
C LEU A 299 16.20 10.37 -7.14
N PRO A 300 17.40 9.77 -7.21
CA PRO A 300 17.82 8.68 -6.33
C PRO A 300 18.26 9.16 -4.94
N TRP A 301 17.82 10.33 -4.51
CA TRP A 301 18.22 10.93 -3.25
C TRP A 301 17.49 10.28 -2.06
N TYR A 302 18.15 10.25 -0.91
CA TYR A 302 17.59 9.71 0.34
C TYR A 302 16.75 10.77 1.05
N VAL A 303 15.53 10.95 0.59
CA VAL A 303 14.53 11.84 1.18
C VAL A 303 13.90 11.16 2.38
N ARG A 304 13.65 11.90 3.45
CA ARG A 304 12.90 11.44 4.63
C ARG A 304 11.49 12.00 4.63
N THR A 305 10.58 11.34 5.27
CA THR A 305 9.21 11.86 5.41
C THR A 305 9.16 13.21 6.13
N THR A 306 10.14 13.53 7.00
CA THR A 306 10.32 14.87 7.58
C THR A 306 10.67 15.96 6.56
N ASP A 307 11.17 15.58 5.37
CA ASP A 307 11.52 16.54 4.33
C ASP A 307 10.30 16.98 3.50
N VAL A 308 9.15 16.31 3.64
CA VAL A 308 7.94 16.58 2.83
C VAL A 308 7.40 17.98 3.08
N ALA A 309 7.21 18.39 4.34
CA ALA A 309 6.71 19.73 4.65
C ALA A 309 7.64 20.84 4.14
N PRO A 310 8.97 20.80 4.37
CA PRO A 310 9.89 21.75 3.75
C PRO A 310 9.88 21.75 2.23
N THR A 311 9.71 20.58 1.59
CA THR A 311 9.63 20.47 0.13
C THR A 311 8.37 21.12 -0.44
N ILE A 312 7.22 20.90 0.21
CA ILE A 312 5.96 21.54 -0.17
C ILE A 312 6.08 23.05 -0.02
N ALA A 313 6.61 23.53 1.12
CA ALA A 313 6.80 24.96 1.37
C ALA A 313 7.70 25.60 0.31
N ASP A 314 8.82 24.96 -0.03
CA ASP A 314 9.76 25.40 -1.07
C ASP A 314 9.07 25.56 -2.44
N LEU A 315 8.35 24.52 -2.88
CA LEU A 315 7.67 24.49 -4.19
C LEU A 315 6.49 25.48 -4.34
N VAL A 316 5.94 25.99 -3.23
CA VAL A 316 4.89 27.03 -3.25
C VAL A 316 5.42 28.39 -2.80
N ASN A 317 6.73 28.58 -2.73
CA ASN A 317 7.37 29.81 -2.28
C ASN A 317 6.84 30.27 -0.90
N ALA A 318 6.74 29.34 0.04
CA ALA A 318 6.34 29.60 1.42
C ALA A 318 7.51 29.36 2.39
N ARG A 319 7.53 30.15 3.46
CA ARG A 319 8.46 29.89 4.56
C ARG A 319 7.74 29.14 5.67
N LEU A 320 8.39 28.13 6.25
CA LEU A 320 7.90 27.52 7.47
C LEU A 320 8.10 28.54 8.61
N PRO A 321 7.05 28.91 9.37
CA PRO A 321 7.17 29.87 10.48
C PRO A 321 7.81 29.25 11.73
N TYR A 322 8.49 28.12 11.56
CA TYR A 322 9.14 27.34 12.61
C TYR A 322 10.33 26.57 12.05
N ARG A 323 11.20 26.12 12.95
CA ARG A 323 12.34 25.26 12.60
C ARG A 323 11.86 23.82 12.39
N ALA A 324 12.04 23.28 11.21
CA ALA A 324 11.90 21.86 10.87
C ALA A 324 13.24 21.13 11.02
N ASP A 325 13.20 19.82 11.32
CA ASP A 325 14.37 18.94 11.28
C ASP A 325 14.67 18.47 9.86
N GLY A 326 13.62 18.40 9.02
CA GLY A 326 13.72 18.12 7.60
C GLY A 326 14.18 19.33 6.79
N ARG A 327 14.50 19.11 5.53
CA ARG A 327 14.87 20.14 4.56
C ARG A 327 14.22 19.81 3.21
N SER A 328 14.05 20.81 2.35
CA SER A 328 13.53 20.56 0.99
C SER A 328 14.31 19.41 0.32
N ALA A 329 13.57 18.50 -0.31
CA ALA A 329 14.15 17.39 -1.10
C ALA A 329 15.12 17.89 -2.18
N PHE A 330 14.97 19.13 -2.61
CA PHE A 330 15.82 19.76 -3.64
C PHE A 330 17.06 20.45 -3.06
N SER A 331 17.24 20.48 -1.74
CA SER A 331 18.39 21.09 -1.08
C SER A 331 19.69 20.28 -1.27
N ALA A 332 20.84 20.96 -1.28
CA ALA A 332 22.15 20.31 -1.33
C ALA A 332 22.35 19.31 -0.17
N ALA A 333 21.83 19.63 1.02
CA ALA A 333 21.94 18.78 2.19
C ALA A 333 21.20 17.43 2.03
N VAL A 334 20.07 17.40 1.34
CA VAL A 334 19.33 16.15 1.06
C VAL A 334 20.04 15.37 -0.05
N ARG A 335 20.51 16.03 -1.11
CA ARG A 335 21.28 15.39 -2.19
C ARG A 335 22.56 14.70 -1.69
N ALA A 336 23.19 15.27 -0.67
CA ALA A 336 24.39 14.71 -0.05
C ALA A 336 24.12 13.55 0.92
N ARG A 337 22.86 13.23 1.24
CA ARG A 337 22.51 12.18 2.20
C ARG A 337 22.84 10.79 1.65
N ARG A 338 23.38 9.91 2.49
CA ARG A 338 23.91 8.59 2.11
C ARG A 338 23.25 7.44 2.86
N GLY A 339 21.91 7.46 2.97
CA GLY A 339 21.15 6.35 3.55
C GLY A 339 19.93 6.76 4.36
N GLY A 340 19.24 5.74 4.86
CA GLY A 340 18.03 5.86 5.66
C GLY A 340 18.30 5.93 7.17
N MET A 341 17.28 6.36 7.91
CA MET A 341 17.29 6.40 9.36
C MET A 341 15.87 6.25 9.90
N VAL A 342 15.69 5.38 10.89
CA VAL A 342 14.43 5.21 11.64
C VAL A 342 14.71 5.42 13.12
N ILE A 343 13.88 6.18 13.80
CA ILE A 343 13.94 6.36 15.26
C ILE A 343 13.29 5.13 15.91
N ARG A 344 13.96 4.52 16.87
CA ARG A 344 13.43 3.35 17.58
C ARG A 344 12.15 3.71 18.35
N ARG A 345 11.23 2.76 18.45
CA ARG A 345 9.95 2.94 19.16
C ARG A 345 10.09 3.35 20.62
N ASP A 346 11.15 2.88 21.29
CA ASP A 346 11.48 3.26 22.65
C ASP A 346 12.06 4.67 22.78
N PHE A 347 12.33 5.34 21.66
CA PHE A 347 13.02 6.63 21.54
C PHE A 347 14.46 6.63 22.09
N ARG A 348 15.05 5.44 22.33
CA ARG A 348 16.41 5.26 22.85
C ARG A 348 17.42 5.03 21.72
N GLY A 349 17.39 5.86 20.70
CA GLY A 349 18.34 5.76 19.59
C GLY A 349 17.71 5.70 18.21
N ARG A 350 18.58 5.52 17.23
CA ARG A 350 18.22 5.54 15.80
C ARG A 350 18.86 4.34 15.11
N LEU A 351 18.06 3.61 14.34
CA LEU A 351 18.56 2.65 13.38
C LEU A 351 19.04 3.41 12.16
N ARG A 352 20.25 3.14 11.70
CA ARG A 352 20.83 3.74 10.49
C ARG A 352 21.19 2.64 9.52
N ILE A 353 20.87 2.84 8.27
CA ILE A 353 21.22 1.94 7.19
C ILE A 353 21.90 2.76 6.08
N SER A 354 23.06 2.30 5.64
CA SER A 354 23.76 2.95 4.53
C SER A 354 23.02 2.78 3.22
N ALA A 355 23.26 3.66 2.25
CA ALA A 355 22.74 3.58 0.90
C ALA A 355 22.98 2.19 0.29
N ARG A 356 24.25 1.76 0.29
CA ARG A 356 24.67 0.48 -0.28
C ARG A 356 23.93 -0.71 0.32
N GLU A 357 23.79 -0.74 1.64
CA GLU A 357 23.12 -1.85 2.34
C GLU A 357 21.60 -1.83 2.07
N LEU A 358 20.97 -0.66 2.09
CA LEU A 358 19.54 -0.54 1.79
C LEU A 358 19.23 -0.96 0.35
N GLU A 359 20.03 -0.53 -0.63
CA GLU A 359 19.89 -0.92 -2.04
C GLU A 359 20.08 -2.42 -2.23
N ARG A 360 21.11 -3.01 -1.58
CA ARG A 360 21.36 -4.46 -1.63
C ARG A 360 20.16 -5.26 -1.10
N ARG A 361 19.63 -4.89 0.07
CA ARG A 361 18.48 -5.57 0.70
C ARG A 361 17.22 -5.41 -0.10
N ARG A 362 16.88 -4.19 -0.51
CA ARG A 362 15.71 -3.94 -1.36
C ARG A 362 15.78 -4.69 -2.68
N GLY A 363 16.97 -4.77 -3.29
CA GLY A 363 17.17 -5.59 -4.49
C GLY A 363 16.92 -7.08 -4.24
N ALA A 364 17.33 -7.62 -3.10
CA ALA A 364 17.06 -9.02 -2.73
C ALA A 364 15.57 -9.26 -2.47
N LEU A 365 14.93 -8.37 -1.71
CA LEU A 365 13.49 -8.39 -1.43
C LEU A 365 12.67 -8.32 -2.72
N LEU A 366 12.99 -7.39 -3.61
CA LEU A 366 12.34 -7.22 -4.91
C LEU A 366 12.45 -8.50 -5.76
N ARG A 367 13.66 -9.06 -5.90
CA ARG A 367 13.85 -10.32 -6.65
C ARG A 367 13.04 -11.47 -6.07
N THR A 368 13.00 -11.61 -4.74
CA THR A 368 12.21 -12.66 -4.07
C THR A 368 10.72 -12.49 -4.34
N ARG A 369 10.21 -11.28 -4.23
CA ARG A 369 8.80 -10.98 -4.49
C ARG A 369 8.44 -11.19 -5.96
N LEU A 370 9.27 -10.75 -6.90
CA LEU A 370 9.01 -10.92 -8.33
C LEU A 370 8.99 -12.39 -8.75
N ARG A 371 9.84 -13.23 -8.13
CA ARG A 371 9.76 -14.69 -8.34
C ARG A 371 8.45 -15.29 -7.84
N ARG A 372 7.86 -14.73 -6.79
CA ARG A 372 6.60 -15.21 -6.18
C ARG A 372 5.37 -14.69 -6.89
N PHE A 373 5.34 -13.41 -7.18
CA PHE A 373 4.12 -12.71 -7.60
C PHE A 373 4.19 -12.17 -9.04
N GLY A 374 5.31 -12.36 -9.74
CA GLY A 374 5.50 -11.82 -11.09
C GLY A 374 5.39 -10.29 -11.16
N HIS A 375 5.12 -9.77 -12.34
CA HIS A 375 4.92 -8.35 -12.63
C HIS A 375 4.10 -8.18 -13.92
N GLY A 376 3.66 -6.95 -14.21
CA GLY A 376 2.99 -6.58 -15.45
C GLY A 376 1.50 -6.92 -15.51
N ASP A 377 1.11 -8.10 -15.07
CA ASP A 377 -0.28 -8.54 -15.02
C ASP A 377 -0.72 -8.91 -13.60
N TRP A 378 -2.03 -9.11 -13.42
CA TRP A 378 -2.60 -9.54 -12.14
C TRP A 378 -2.66 -11.06 -11.98
N ASP A 379 -2.59 -11.83 -13.07
CA ASP A 379 -2.75 -13.28 -13.03
C ASP A 379 -1.58 -13.97 -12.32
N SER A 380 -0.36 -13.49 -12.54
CA SER A 380 0.84 -14.00 -11.86
C SER A 380 0.80 -13.86 -10.34
N LEU A 381 -0.02 -12.96 -9.79
CA LEU A 381 -0.26 -12.84 -8.34
C LEU A 381 -0.91 -14.10 -7.74
N TYR A 382 -1.66 -14.85 -8.52
CA TYR A 382 -2.43 -16.01 -8.02
C TYR A 382 -1.64 -17.31 -8.08
N THR A 383 -0.52 -17.35 -8.80
CA THR A 383 0.23 -18.58 -9.06
C THR A 383 1.41 -18.82 -8.13
N GLY A 384 1.78 -17.85 -7.29
CA GLY A 384 3.09 -17.81 -6.62
C GLY A 384 3.16 -18.28 -5.18
N ILE A 385 2.03 -18.50 -4.52
CA ILE A 385 2.02 -18.71 -3.05
C ILE A 385 1.74 -20.15 -2.63
N GLY A 386 1.06 -20.93 -3.46
CA GLY A 386 0.73 -22.33 -3.19
C GLY A 386 1.73 -23.32 -3.79
N PRO A 387 1.58 -24.60 -3.43
CA PRO A 387 2.33 -25.71 -4.05
C PRO A 387 1.77 -26.05 -5.43
N SER A 388 2.46 -26.91 -6.18
CA SER A 388 1.94 -27.52 -7.42
C SER A 388 1.35 -26.51 -8.41
N ARG A 389 2.13 -25.48 -8.75
CA ARG A 389 1.71 -24.37 -9.63
C ARG A 389 1.23 -24.84 -11.01
N GLU A 390 1.75 -25.96 -11.47
CA GLU A 390 1.42 -26.61 -12.73
C GLU A 390 -0.03 -27.10 -12.80
N LEU A 391 -0.71 -27.20 -11.68
CA LEU A 391 -2.14 -27.53 -11.62
C LEU A 391 -3.03 -26.33 -11.98
N ILE A 392 -2.55 -25.09 -11.78
CA ILE A 392 -3.36 -23.90 -12.00
C ILE A 392 -3.67 -23.75 -13.48
N GLY A 393 -4.95 -23.55 -13.80
CA GLY A 393 -5.49 -23.49 -15.15
C GLY A 393 -5.90 -24.87 -15.74
N ARG A 394 -5.56 -25.99 -15.07
CA ARG A 394 -5.95 -27.34 -15.52
C ARG A 394 -7.42 -27.63 -15.21
N GLN A 395 -8.06 -28.36 -16.12
CA GLN A 395 -9.42 -28.89 -15.88
C GLN A 395 -9.37 -30.05 -14.88
N VAL A 396 -10.22 -29.99 -13.88
CA VAL A 396 -10.31 -31.01 -12.84
C VAL A 396 -10.60 -32.40 -13.43
N ALA A 397 -11.37 -32.46 -14.52
CA ALA A 397 -11.72 -33.71 -15.19
C ALA A 397 -10.52 -34.41 -15.86
N GLU A 398 -9.44 -33.66 -16.14
CA GLU A 398 -8.21 -34.17 -16.78
C GLU A 398 -7.15 -34.63 -15.78
N LEU A 399 -7.39 -34.38 -14.49
CA LEU A 399 -6.41 -34.67 -13.45
C LEU A 399 -6.66 -36.02 -12.78
N PRO A 400 -5.61 -36.77 -12.46
CA PRO A 400 -5.74 -38.03 -11.77
C PRO A 400 -6.34 -37.87 -10.38
N ARG A 401 -7.22 -38.79 -10.00
CA ARG A 401 -7.89 -38.79 -8.70
C ARG A 401 -7.23 -39.77 -7.74
N ALA A 402 -6.97 -39.33 -6.53
CA ALA A 402 -6.67 -40.23 -5.44
C ALA A 402 -7.95 -41.00 -5.03
N ALA A 403 -7.80 -42.19 -4.50
CA ALA A 403 -8.89 -42.90 -3.89
C ALA A 403 -9.57 -42.01 -2.82
N GLU A 404 -10.89 -42.13 -2.74
CA GLU A 404 -11.63 -41.49 -1.66
C GLU A 404 -11.03 -41.96 -0.33
N GLY A 405 -10.68 -41.01 0.53
CA GLY A 405 -10.28 -41.34 1.89
C GLY A 405 -11.43 -41.98 2.65
N ASN A 406 -11.17 -42.51 3.82
CA ASN A 406 -12.18 -43.10 4.72
C ASN A 406 -13.28 -42.13 5.21
N GLY A 407 -13.48 -41.01 4.52
CA GLY A 407 -14.52 -40.00 4.84
C GLY A 407 -14.20 -39.10 6.06
N ALA A 408 -13.03 -39.27 6.67
CA ALA A 408 -12.67 -38.55 7.90
C ALA A 408 -12.42 -37.04 7.65
N LEU A 409 -11.94 -36.65 6.45
CA LEU A 409 -11.63 -35.27 6.14
C LEU A 409 -12.75 -34.64 5.29
N ARG A 410 -13.26 -33.51 5.74
CA ARG A 410 -14.32 -32.77 5.05
C ARG A 410 -14.06 -31.26 5.07
N ALA A 411 -14.03 -30.63 3.88
CA ALA A 411 -13.95 -29.18 3.78
C ALA A 411 -15.34 -28.54 3.88
N GLU A 412 -15.46 -27.55 4.73
CA GLU A 412 -16.63 -26.67 4.82
C GLU A 412 -16.25 -25.28 4.32
N ILE A 413 -16.86 -24.85 3.20
CA ILE A 413 -16.60 -23.54 2.58
C ILE A 413 -17.47 -22.50 3.31
N ALA A 414 -16.80 -21.52 3.89
CA ALA A 414 -17.48 -20.36 4.47
C ALA A 414 -18.15 -19.54 3.34
N ASP A 415 -19.31 -18.97 3.63
CA ASP A 415 -20.08 -18.16 2.67
C ASP A 415 -20.43 -18.87 1.33
N ALA A 416 -20.58 -20.19 1.32
CA ALA A 416 -20.97 -20.94 0.14
C ALA A 416 -22.24 -20.38 -0.54
N ALA A 417 -23.16 -19.79 0.22
CA ALA A 417 -24.35 -19.13 -0.32
C ALA A 417 -24.00 -17.95 -1.25
N ALA A 418 -22.98 -17.18 -0.93
CA ALA A 418 -22.55 -16.06 -1.78
C ALA A 418 -21.95 -16.51 -3.11
N LEU A 419 -21.40 -17.74 -3.19
CA LEU A 419 -20.89 -18.33 -4.42
C LEU A 419 -22.02 -18.82 -5.34
N ARG A 420 -23.18 -19.19 -4.74
CA ARG A 420 -24.34 -19.70 -5.51
C ARG A 420 -25.22 -18.62 -6.11
N ALA A 421 -25.07 -17.35 -5.70
CA ALA A 421 -25.91 -16.24 -6.15
C ALA A 421 -25.09 -14.95 -6.34
N VAL A 422 -24.11 -14.97 -7.23
CA VAL A 422 -23.26 -13.79 -7.52
C VAL A 422 -24.01 -12.84 -8.44
N GLU A 423 -24.31 -11.64 -7.96
CA GLU A 423 -24.95 -10.59 -8.74
C GLU A 423 -23.94 -9.96 -9.73
N ARG A 424 -24.39 -9.71 -10.98
CA ARG A 424 -23.54 -9.15 -12.06
C ARG A 424 -22.88 -7.83 -11.66
N ASP A 425 -23.65 -6.91 -11.12
CA ASP A 425 -23.21 -5.54 -10.84
C ASP A 425 -22.80 -5.30 -9.38
N SER A 426 -22.76 -6.37 -8.58
CA SER A 426 -22.31 -6.28 -7.20
C SER A 426 -20.88 -5.77 -7.10
N LEU A 427 -20.65 -4.86 -6.17
CA LEU A 427 -19.30 -4.42 -5.78
C LEU A 427 -18.56 -5.50 -4.97
N VAL A 428 -19.25 -6.53 -4.51
CA VAL A 428 -18.65 -7.66 -3.77
C VAL A 428 -18.49 -8.84 -4.71
N ARG A 429 -17.28 -9.41 -4.75
CA ARG A 429 -16.94 -10.66 -5.45
C ARG A 429 -16.35 -11.63 -4.43
N PRO A 430 -16.89 -12.84 -4.27
CA PRO A 430 -16.37 -13.84 -3.33
C PRO A 430 -15.10 -14.51 -3.83
N THR A 431 -14.04 -13.73 -4.06
CA THR A 431 -12.73 -14.19 -4.60
C THR A 431 -11.82 -14.77 -3.53
N GLN A 432 -12.09 -14.55 -2.26
CA GLN A 432 -11.42 -15.25 -1.17
C GLN A 432 -12.24 -16.50 -0.81
N ILE A 433 -11.73 -17.65 -1.19
CA ILE A 433 -12.31 -18.95 -0.83
C ILE A 433 -11.66 -19.39 0.47
N ALA A 434 -12.46 -19.48 1.52
CA ALA A 434 -12.00 -19.80 2.86
C ALA A 434 -12.96 -20.77 3.57
N GLY A 435 -12.47 -21.49 4.56
CA GLY A 435 -13.26 -22.44 5.30
C GLY A 435 -12.46 -23.23 6.33
N THR A 436 -13.02 -24.34 6.76
CA THR A 436 -12.42 -25.26 7.73
C THR A 436 -12.35 -26.68 7.16
N ILE A 437 -11.43 -27.49 7.70
CA ILE A 437 -11.33 -28.93 7.44
C ILE A 437 -11.72 -29.66 8.73
N ALA A 438 -12.83 -30.35 8.70
CA ALA A 438 -13.23 -31.27 9.76
C ALA A 438 -12.46 -32.58 9.65
N GLY A 439 -12.18 -33.24 10.77
CA GLY A 439 -11.47 -34.53 10.81
C GLY A 439 -9.94 -34.42 10.71
N GLY A 440 -9.37 -33.22 10.56
CA GLY A 440 -7.93 -33.00 10.53
C GLY A 440 -7.28 -33.03 11.92
N GLY A 441 -6.02 -33.42 12.00
CA GLY A 441 -5.22 -33.41 13.23
C GLY A 441 -4.90 -31.97 13.70
N ALA A 442 -4.60 -31.82 14.99
CA ALA A 442 -4.40 -30.50 15.62
C ALA A 442 -3.22 -29.67 15.08
N ASN A 443 -2.31 -30.28 14.35
CA ASN A 443 -1.11 -29.60 13.80
C ASN A 443 -0.91 -29.89 12.30
N ASP A 444 -1.87 -30.51 11.64
CA ASP A 444 -1.74 -30.85 10.23
C ASP A 444 -1.73 -29.61 9.35
N THR A 445 -0.87 -29.61 8.33
CA THR A 445 -0.84 -28.63 7.26
C THR A 445 -0.88 -29.38 5.93
N ARG A 446 -1.91 -29.16 5.12
CA ARG A 446 -2.16 -29.89 3.88
C ARG A 446 -1.99 -28.98 2.68
N PRO A 447 -1.34 -29.47 1.61
CA PRO A 447 -1.42 -28.79 0.34
C PRO A 447 -2.82 -28.96 -0.27
N ILE A 448 -3.41 -27.87 -0.72
CA ILE A 448 -4.76 -27.86 -1.28
C ILE A 448 -4.80 -27.21 -2.66
N ALA A 449 -5.73 -27.67 -3.49
CA ALA A 449 -6.12 -27.02 -4.73
C ALA A 449 -7.59 -26.58 -4.65
N VAL A 450 -7.87 -25.40 -5.19
CA VAL A 450 -9.21 -24.83 -5.24
C VAL A 450 -9.64 -24.73 -6.70
N ALA A 451 -10.67 -25.46 -7.06
CA ALA A 451 -11.29 -25.37 -8.36
C ALA A 451 -12.54 -24.47 -8.31
N VAL A 452 -12.71 -23.68 -9.35
CA VAL A 452 -13.91 -22.88 -9.59
C VAL A 452 -14.45 -23.25 -10.97
N ASN A 453 -15.69 -23.68 -11.03
CA ASN A 453 -16.39 -24.08 -12.25
C ASN A 453 -15.62 -25.13 -13.08
N GLY A 454 -14.94 -26.05 -12.39
CA GLY A 454 -14.19 -27.16 -12.99
C GLY A 454 -12.73 -26.87 -13.34
N THR A 455 -12.24 -25.66 -13.15
CA THR A 455 -10.83 -25.28 -13.39
C THR A 455 -10.12 -25.02 -12.07
N ILE A 456 -8.91 -25.56 -11.89
CA ILE A 456 -8.05 -25.23 -10.73
C ILE A 456 -7.61 -23.77 -10.90
N GLU A 457 -8.06 -22.90 -10.01
CA GLU A 457 -7.77 -21.46 -10.09
C GLU A 457 -6.71 -20.99 -9.08
N ALA A 458 -6.47 -21.77 -8.03
CA ALA A 458 -5.44 -21.48 -7.05
C ALA A 458 -5.03 -22.73 -6.29
N THR A 459 -3.83 -22.69 -5.72
CA THR A 459 -3.32 -23.66 -4.76
C THR A 459 -2.90 -22.96 -3.47
N GLY A 460 -2.85 -23.71 -2.37
CA GLY A 460 -2.50 -23.15 -1.06
C GLY A 460 -2.19 -24.23 -0.03
N PHE A 461 -2.11 -23.81 1.21
CA PHE A 461 -1.97 -24.69 2.37
C PHE A 461 -3.08 -24.45 3.36
N THR A 462 -3.46 -25.49 4.08
CA THR A 462 -4.25 -25.34 5.31
C THR A 462 -3.37 -24.80 6.43
N PHE A 463 -3.99 -24.25 7.48
CA PHE A 463 -3.31 -23.69 8.63
C PHE A 463 -4.18 -23.76 9.89
N HIS A 464 -3.58 -23.59 11.06
CA HIS A 464 -4.28 -23.49 12.33
C HIS A 464 -4.23 -22.04 12.85
N LEU A 465 -5.38 -21.43 13.10
CA LEU A 465 -5.43 -20.10 13.69
C LEU A 465 -5.11 -20.17 15.18
N ARG A 466 -4.04 -19.48 15.59
CA ARG A 466 -3.67 -19.31 17.00
C ARG A 466 -4.33 -18.05 17.55
N LEU A 467 -5.63 -18.13 17.83
CA LEU A 467 -6.38 -17.00 18.39
C LEU A 467 -6.13 -16.87 19.91
N PRO A 468 -6.11 -15.63 20.47
CA PRO A 468 -6.12 -15.41 21.90
C PRO A 468 -7.31 -16.10 22.57
N LYS A 469 -7.16 -16.57 23.81
CA LYS A 469 -8.19 -17.34 24.54
C LYS A 469 -9.60 -16.73 24.53
N ALA A 470 -9.71 -15.39 24.49
CA ALA A 470 -10.98 -14.65 24.47
C ALA A 470 -11.70 -14.67 23.10
N GLN A 471 -11.06 -15.12 22.03
CA GLN A 471 -11.60 -15.11 20.66
C GLN A 471 -11.75 -16.52 20.06
N ARG A 472 -11.77 -17.56 20.89
CA ARG A 472 -11.85 -18.96 20.47
C ARG A 472 -13.28 -19.45 20.25
N PRO A 473 -13.86 -19.35 19.02
CA PRO A 473 -14.85 -20.34 18.62
C PRO A 473 -14.35 -21.29 17.51
N ARG A 474 -13.12 -21.18 16.99
CA ARG A 474 -12.64 -22.02 15.88
C ARG A 474 -11.23 -22.53 16.13
N THR A 475 -11.12 -23.62 16.88
CA THR A 475 -9.93 -24.46 16.96
C THR A 475 -10.09 -25.55 15.91
N GLY A 476 -9.48 -25.39 14.73
CA GLY A 476 -9.55 -26.39 13.66
C GLY A 476 -8.61 -26.03 12.54
N GLU A 477 -8.31 -27.02 11.72
CA GLU A 477 -7.61 -26.82 10.48
C GLU A 477 -8.44 -25.93 9.56
N SER A 478 -7.86 -24.88 9.02
CA SER A 478 -8.52 -23.84 8.23
C SER A 478 -7.81 -23.64 6.91
N PHE A 479 -8.50 -23.08 5.93
CA PHE A 479 -7.91 -22.67 4.67
C PHE A 479 -8.41 -21.30 4.23
N ALA A 480 -7.57 -20.58 3.47
CA ALA A 480 -7.93 -19.34 2.78
C ALA A 480 -7.05 -19.19 1.54
N VAL A 481 -7.67 -19.02 0.39
CA VAL A 481 -7.01 -18.91 -0.92
C VAL A 481 -7.69 -17.80 -1.70
N MET A 482 -6.92 -17.00 -2.45
CA MET A 482 -7.48 -16.05 -3.41
C MET A 482 -7.58 -16.70 -4.79
N VAL A 483 -8.74 -16.59 -5.41
CA VAL A 483 -8.93 -16.95 -6.83
C VAL A 483 -9.07 -15.69 -7.68
N PRO A 484 -8.67 -15.71 -8.96
CA PRO A 484 -8.83 -14.58 -9.87
C PRO A 484 -10.29 -14.13 -9.98
N GLU A 485 -10.52 -12.83 -10.07
CA GLU A 485 -11.89 -12.30 -10.14
C GLU A 485 -12.65 -12.81 -11.38
N ARG A 486 -11.94 -13.06 -12.50
CA ARG A 486 -12.51 -13.61 -13.72
C ARG A 486 -13.10 -15.02 -13.56
N SER A 487 -12.63 -15.78 -12.58
CA SER A 487 -13.12 -17.16 -12.31
C SER A 487 -14.52 -17.17 -11.71
N ILE A 488 -14.91 -16.06 -11.07
CA ILE A 488 -16.22 -15.91 -10.42
C ILE A 488 -17.21 -15.28 -11.40
N ARG A 489 -18.13 -16.07 -11.92
CA ARG A 489 -19.16 -15.67 -12.88
C ARG A 489 -20.41 -15.12 -12.16
N PRO A 490 -21.21 -14.26 -12.80
CA PRO A 490 -22.56 -13.98 -12.32
C PRO A 490 -23.40 -15.26 -12.24
N GLY A 491 -24.27 -15.33 -11.25
CA GLY A 491 -25.07 -16.51 -10.98
C GLY A 491 -24.36 -17.54 -10.10
N ARG A 492 -24.61 -18.82 -10.37
CA ARG A 492 -24.08 -19.93 -9.58
C ARG A 492 -22.65 -20.28 -9.98
N ASN A 493 -21.76 -20.40 -8.97
CA ASN A 493 -20.41 -20.92 -9.12
C ASN A 493 -20.27 -22.17 -8.26
N ARG A 494 -19.71 -23.23 -8.85
CA ARG A 494 -19.30 -24.43 -8.13
C ARG A 494 -17.85 -24.29 -7.72
N VAL A 495 -17.58 -24.38 -6.42
CA VAL A 495 -16.23 -24.39 -5.86
C VAL A 495 -15.97 -25.76 -5.24
N GLU A 496 -14.81 -26.32 -5.56
CA GLU A 496 -14.37 -27.62 -5.04
C GLU A 496 -13.00 -27.47 -4.40
N ILE A 497 -12.84 -28.08 -3.22
CA ILE A 497 -11.59 -28.08 -2.46
C ILE A 497 -11.00 -29.48 -2.54
N PHE A 498 -9.77 -29.58 -2.99
CA PHE A 498 -9.03 -30.83 -3.10
C PHE A 498 -7.79 -30.79 -2.21
N GLU A 499 -7.47 -31.91 -1.56
CA GLU A 499 -6.14 -32.17 -1.05
C GLU A 499 -5.24 -32.62 -2.22
N ILE A 500 -4.02 -32.13 -2.29
CA ILE A 500 -2.99 -32.59 -3.25
C ILE A 500 -2.21 -33.72 -2.56
N VAL A 501 -2.32 -34.93 -3.10
CA VAL A 501 -1.72 -36.14 -2.53
C VAL A 501 -0.63 -36.63 -3.47
N GLY A 502 0.57 -36.93 -2.96
CA GLY A 502 1.64 -37.62 -3.68
C GLY A 502 1.92 -37.09 -5.09
N GLY A 503 2.29 -35.84 -5.24
CA GLY A 503 2.51 -35.18 -6.51
C GLY A 503 1.28 -34.40 -6.98
N ASN A 504 0.54 -34.87 -8.00
CA ASN A 504 -0.59 -34.15 -8.59
C ASN A 504 -1.93 -34.90 -8.47
N LEU A 505 -2.01 -35.90 -7.60
CA LEU A 505 -3.27 -36.61 -7.33
C LEU A 505 -4.21 -35.72 -6.50
N LEU A 506 -5.47 -35.63 -6.92
CA LEU A 506 -6.47 -34.82 -6.23
C LEU A 506 -7.48 -35.70 -5.45
N ARG A 507 -7.57 -35.45 -4.15
CA ARG A 507 -8.62 -36.03 -3.28
C ARG A 507 -9.64 -34.95 -2.97
N LEU A 508 -10.89 -35.18 -3.35
CA LEU A 508 -11.96 -34.23 -3.03
C LEU A 508 -12.21 -34.18 -1.52
N LEU A 509 -12.20 -32.98 -0.96
CA LEU A 509 -12.52 -32.72 0.44
C LEU A 509 -13.93 -32.13 0.61
N GLY A 510 -14.43 -31.34 -0.35
CA GLY A 510 -15.75 -30.73 -0.27
C GLY A 510 -16.07 -29.84 -1.46
N SER A 511 -17.34 -29.44 -1.58
CA SER A 511 -17.84 -28.54 -2.63
C SER A 511 -18.94 -27.61 -2.09
N SER A 512 -19.14 -26.43 -2.80
CA SER A 512 -20.20 -25.45 -2.49
C SER A 512 -21.53 -25.77 -3.16
#